data_300dba8e8c1f01d8c007d5caf5f7bd94
#
_entry.id   300dba8e8c1f01d8c007d5caf5f7bd94
#
_cell.length_a   1.000
_cell.length_b   1.000
_cell.length_c   1.000
_cell.angle_alpha   90.00
_cell.angle_beta   90.00
_cell.angle_gamma   90.00
#
_symmetry.space_group_name_H-M   'P 1'
#
loop_
_entity.id
_entity.type
_entity.pdbx_description
1 polymer ?
#
loop_
_entity_poly.entity_id
_entity_poly.type
_entity_poly.pdbx_seq_one_letter_code
_entity_poly.pdbx_strand_id
1 'polypeptide(L)'
;MIRKIAVLTSGGDAPGMNAAIRGVVRAALSEGLEVYGIYEGYKGLYNNKIKQLTRYSVSDVINRGGTFLGSARFPEFKDPAIRAKCAEILRSHGIDALVVIGGDGSYMGAKLLTEEHGFPCVGIPGTIDNDVAGTDYTIGYQTALETAVEAIDRLRDTSSSHQRISIVEIMGRHCSDLTISAGIAGGCEYIVASEVEFNREELIQQIERSIIKGKRHAIIAITELICDVNALAKEIEARVGHETRATILGHIQRGGTPCAFDRILGSRMGVYAVDLLLQGKGGYCVGIQNEQLVHHDIIDAINNMRREFKADWLAMSERLY
;
A
#
# COMPACT_ATOMS: atom_id res chain seq x y z
N MET A 1 24.93 -14.07 16.50
CA MET A 1 23.99 -15.07 15.91
C MET A 1 22.60 -14.70 16.38
N ILE A 2 21.65 -14.47 15.47
CA ILE A 2 20.27 -14.09 15.77
C ILE A 2 19.55 -15.27 16.40
N ARG A 3 18.88 -15.04 17.51
CA ARG A 3 18.06 -16.03 18.24
C ARG A 3 16.62 -15.56 18.45
N LYS A 4 16.43 -14.24 18.55
CA LYS A 4 15.12 -13.64 18.81
C LYS A 4 14.87 -12.53 17.83
N ILE A 5 13.73 -12.57 17.16
CA ILE A 5 13.30 -11.50 16.27
C ILE A 5 11.96 -10.93 16.71
N ALA A 6 11.71 -9.68 16.34
CA ALA A 6 10.39 -9.08 16.46
C ALA A 6 9.82 -8.70 15.11
N VAL A 7 8.51 -8.61 15.03
CA VAL A 7 7.77 -8.13 13.85
C VAL A 7 6.74 -7.10 14.25
N LEU A 8 6.64 -6.02 13.49
CA LEU A 8 5.60 -5.01 13.63
C LEU A 8 5.02 -4.62 12.27
N THR A 9 3.81 -4.06 12.31
CA THR A 9 3.20 -3.35 11.20
C THR A 9 3.10 -1.88 11.54
N SER A 10 3.39 -0.99 10.59
CA SER A 10 3.41 0.46 10.80
C SER A 10 2.83 1.20 9.60
N GLY A 11 2.28 2.38 9.84
CA GLY A 11 1.63 3.18 8.80
C GLY A 11 0.16 2.79 8.58
N GLY A 12 -0.33 2.91 7.35
CA GLY A 12 -1.66 2.43 6.97
C GLY A 12 -1.69 0.91 6.89
N ASP A 13 -2.82 0.33 7.25
CA ASP A 13 -3.04 -1.10 7.05
C ASP A 13 -3.30 -1.41 5.56
N ALA A 14 -2.97 -2.63 5.18
CA ALA A 14 -3.20 -3.15 3.83
C ALA A 14 -3.57 -4.63 3.88
N PRO A 15 -4.52 -5.08 3.05
CA PRO A 15 -4.91 -6.49 3.02
C PRO A 15 -3.73 -7.35 2.55
N GLY A 16 -3.39 -8.39 3.33
CA GLY A 16 -2.21 -9.22 3.10
C GLY A 16 -1.09 -9.02 4.13
N MET A 17 -1.10 -7.95 4.93
CA MET A 17 -0.15 -7.77 6.04
C MET A 17 -0.15 -8.97 7.01
N ASN A 18 -1.31 -9.55 7.30
CA ASN A 18 -1.40 -10.74 8.14
C ASN A 18 -0.72 -11.96 7.51
N ALA A 19 -0.75 -12.09 6.20
CA ALA A 19 -0.02 -13.15 5.48
C ALA A 19 1.51 -12.97 5.62
N ALA A 20 1.99 -11.72 5.54
CA ALA A 20 3.39 -11.39 5.75
C ALA A 20 3.84 -11.68 7.19
N ILE A 21 3.07 -11.23 8.19
CA ILE A 21 3.35 -11.55 9.60
C ILE A 21 3.41 -13.07 9.81
N ARG A 22 2.43 -13.80 9.25
CA ARG A 22 2.41 -15.26 9.33
C ARG A 22 3.65 -15.89 8.67
N GLY A 23 4.08 -15.38 7.52
CA GLY A 23 5.29 -15.80 6.84
C GLY A 23 6.53 -15.64 7.73
N VAL A 24 6.72 -14.45 8.30
CA VAL A 24 7.81 -14.15 9.25
C VAL A 24 7.77 -15.09 10.45
N VAL A 25 6.63 -15.19 11.13
CA VAL A 25 6.51 -15.98 12.36
C VAL A 25 6.79 -17.47 12.10
N ARG A 26 6.20 -18.03 11.06
CA ARG A 26 6.36 -19.47 10.78
C ARG A 26 7.76 -19.82 10.27
N ALA A 27 8.36 -18.97 9.42
CA ALA A 27 9.73 -19.16 8.96
C ALA A 27 10.70 -19.10 10.14
N ALA A 28 10.63 -18.06 10.96
CA ALA A 28 11.52 -17.92 12.11
C ALA A 28 11.40 -19.07 13.11
N LEU A 29 10.17 -19.49 13.43
CA LEU A 29 9.95 -20.65 14.31
C LEU A 29 10.45 -21.98 13.71
N SER A 30 10.46 -22.14 12.38
CA SER A 30 11.03 -23.35 11.74
C SER A 30 12.53 -23.41 11.83
N GLU A 31 13.21 -22.25 11.90
CA GLU A 31 14.65 -22.12 12.11
C GLU A 31 15.04 -22.10 13.60
N GLY A 32 14.10 -22.36 14.50
CA GLY A 32 14.35 -22.43 15.95
C GLY A 32 14.49 -21.06 16.62
N LEU A 33 14.09 -19.97 15.97
CA LEU A 33 14.12 -18.64 16.57
C LEU A 33 12.91 -18.41 17.47
N GLU A 34 13.06 -17.57 18.49
CA GLU A 34 11.94 -16.98 19.22
C GLU A 34 11.41 -15.75 18.44
N VAL A 35 10.08 -15.62 18.39
CA VAL A 35 9.44 -14.52 17.66
C VAL A 35 8.55 -13.71 18.57
N TYR A 36 8.63 -12.40 18.46
CA TYR A 36 7.82 -11.45 19.23
C TYR A 36 7.03 -10.54 18.29
N GLY A 37 5.74 -10.35 18.59
CA GLY A 37 4.90 -9.36 17.93
C GLY A 37 4.89 -8.05 18.71
N ILE A 38 5.12 -6.96 18.03
CA ILE A 38 4.98 -5.62 18.59
C ILE A 38 3.63 -5.07 18.14
N TYR A 39 2.72 -4.86 19.08
CA TYR A 39 1.39 -4.35 18.80
C TYR A 39 1.39 -2.84 18.65
N GLU A 40 0.57 -2.31 17.73
CA GLU A 40 0.44 -0.87 17.44
C GLU A 40 1.73 -0.22 16.91
N GLY A 41 2.55 -0.97 16.17
CA GLY A 41 3.72 -0.46 15.47
C GLY A 41 4.77 0.21 16.37
N TYR A 42 5.40 1.27 15.89
CA TYR A 42 6.43 1.99 16.67
C TYR A 42 5.90 2.63 17.96
N LYS A 43 4.63 3.05 17.99
CA LYS A 43 3.99 3.54 19.21
C LYS A 43 3.91 2.44 20.28
N GLY A 44 3.55 1.26 19.85
CA GLY A 44 3.50 0.10 20.73
C GLY A 44 4.88 -0.36 21.20
N LEU A 45 5.89 -0.26 20.34
CA LEU A 45 7.29 -0.49 20.74
C LEU A 45 7.71 0.46 21.87
N TYR A 46 7.48 1.75 21.70
CA TYR A 46 7.75 2.77 22.72
C TYR A 46 7.02 2.50 24.05
N ASN A 47 5.82 1.97 23.98
CA ASN A 47 4.99 1.62 25.13
C ASN A 47 5.18 0.17 25.64
N ASN A 48 6.20 -0.53 25.15
CA ASN A 48 6.54 -1.90 25.51
C ASN A 48 5.40 -2.91 25.30
N LYS A 49 4.59 -2.73 24.25
CA LYS A 49 3.51 -3.66 23.87
C LYS A 49 4.03 -4.85 23.07
N ILE A 50 4.90 -5.63 23.67
CA ILE A 50 5.60 -6.76 23.06
C ILE A 50 5.08 -8.07 23.65
N LYS A 51 4.75 -9.04 22.77
CA LYS A 51 4.31 -10.40 23.20
C LYS A 51 4.98 -11.45 22.34
N GLN A 52 5.37 -12.55 22.97
CA GLN A 52 5.88 -13.71 22.24
C GLN A 52 4.78 -14.31 21.36
N LEU A 53 5.14 -14.67 20.15
CA LEU A 53 4.26 -15.31 19.17
C LEU A 53 4.61 -16.78 19.01
N THR A 54 3.59 -17.59 18.81
CA THR A 54 3.69 -19.03 18.54
C THR A 54 3.06 -19.36 17.20
N ARG A 55 3.16 -20.61 16.76
CA ARG A 55 2.43 -21.06 15.54
C ARG A 55 0.92 -20.84 15.64
N TYR A 56 0.36 -20.93 16.85
CA TYR A 56 -1.07 -20.69 17.09
C TYR A 56 -1.45 -19.22 17.00
N SER A 57 -0.55 -18.30 17.37
CA SER A 57 -0.80 -16.85 17.27
C SER A 57 -1.12 -16.37 15.86
N VAL A 58 -0.65 -17.12 14.86
CA VAL A 58 -0.84 -16.82 13.44
C VAL A 58 -1.68 -17.87 12.70
N SER A 59 -2.46 -18.65 13.45
CA SER A 59 -3.47 -19.53 12.87
C SER A 59 -4.66 -18.72 12.38
N ASP A 60 -5.22 -19.11 11.24
CA ASP A 60 -6.45 -18.52 10.66
C ASP A 60 -6.42 -17.00 10.45
N VAL A 61 -5.21 -16.41 10.23
CA VAL A 61 -5.05 -14.99 9.96
C VAL A 61 -4.75 -14.67 8.49
N ILE A 62 -4.39 -15.67 7.67
CA ILE A 62 -3.94 -15.46 6.29
C ILE A 62 -5.00 -14.83 5.39
N ASN A 63 -6.27 -15.09 5.65
CA ASN A 63 -7.43 -14.59 4.92
C ASN A 63 -8.06 -13.35 5.57
N ARG A 64 -7.51 -12.85 6.67
CA ARG A 64 -8.05 -11.70 7.38
C ARG A 64 -7.41 -10.42 6.87
N GLY A 65 -8.25 -9.43 6.54
CA GLY A 65 -7.81 -8.08 6.23
C GLY A 65 -7.25 -7.34 7.43
N GLY A 66 -6.70 -6.15 7.18
CA GLY A 66 -6.04 -5.35 8.20
C GLY A 66 -4.77 -6.03 8.76
N THR A 67 -4.43 -5.71 9.99
CA THR A 67 -3.31 -6.33 10.71
C THR A 67 -3.70 -6.68 12.14
N PHE A 68 -3.49 -7.92 12.57
CA PHE A 68 -3.84 -8.34 13.94
C PHE A 68 -2.87 -7.78 14.99
N LEU A 69 -1.69 -7.33 14.57
CA LEU A 69 -0.78 -6.59 15.45
C LEU A 69 -1.23 -5.14 15.66
N GLY A 70 -2.15 -4.66 14.83
CA GLY A 70 -2.54 -3.26 14.82
C GLY A 70 -1.44 -2.35 14.29
N SER A 71 -1.81 -1.13 13.96
CA SER A 71 -0.92 -0.07 13.49
C SER A 71 -1.33 1.25 14.13
N ALA A 72 -0.39 2.15 14.33
CA ALA A 72 -0.65 3.49 14.82
C ALA A 72 0.28 4.50 14.18
N ARG A 73 -0.23 5.72 13.94
CA ARG A 73 0.62 6.85 13.61
C ARG A 73 1.40 7.28 14.85
N PHE A 74 2.69 7.48 14.69
CA PHE A 74 3.58 7.89 15.77
C PHE A 74 4.60 8.92 15.28
N PRO A 75 4.18 10.17 15.05
CA PRO A 75 5.06 11.24 14.55
C PRO A 75 6.26 11.50 15.47
N GLU A 76 6.11 11.24 16.75
CA GLU A 76 7.15 11.40 17.77
C GLU A 76 8.37 10.49 17.53
N PHE A 77 8.21 9.44 16.72
CA PHE A 77 9.33 8.56 16.33
C PHE A 77 10.42 9.29 15.52
N LYS A 78 10.15 10.53 15.05
CA LYS A 78 11.16 11.41 14.46
C LYS A 78 12.18 11.92 15.46
N ASP A 79 11.88 11.88 16.77
CA ASP A 79 12.80 12.28 17.84
C ASP A 79 13.83 11.15 18.09
N PRO A 80 15.16 11.46 18.01
CA PRO A 80 16.21 10.48 18.31
C PRO A 80 16.11 9.88 19.71
N ALA A 81 15.67 10.64 20.73
CA ALA A 81 15.51 10.14 22.09
C ALA A 81 14.42 9.06 22.19
N ILE A 82 13.34 9.20 21.43
CA ILE A 82 12.28 8.19 21.32
C ILE A 82 12.83 6.91 20.69
N ARG A 83 13.61 7.03 19.61
CA ARG A 83 14.24 5.87 18.96
C ARG A 83 15.27 5.18 19.85
N ALA A 84 16.08 5.95 20.58
CA ALA A 84 17.02 5.40 21.55
C ALA A 84 16.29 4.53 22.59
N LYS A 85 15.19 5.05 23.18
CA LYS A 85 14.35 4.29 24.11
C LYS A 85 13.77 3.04 23.47
N CYS A 86 13.30 3.10 22.22
CA CYS A 86 12.81 1.95 21.49
C CYS A 86 13.90 0.88 21.31
N ALA A 87 15.12 1.28 20.95
CA ALA A 87 16.24 0.37 20.82
C ALA A 87 16.63 -0.29 22.17
N GLU A 88 16.57 0.46 23.27
CA GLU A 88 16.78 -0.08 24.64
C GLU A 88 15.71 -1.11 25.00
N ILE A 89 14.44 -0.84 24.69
CA ILE A 89 13.33 -1.80 24.92
C ILE A 89 13.57 -3.09 24.15
N LEU A 90 13.91 -3.02 22.88
CA LEU A 90 14.23 -4.20 22.08
C LEU A 90 15.37 -5.01 22.69
N ARG A 91 16.46 -4.36 23.13
CA ARG A 91 17.62 -5.00 23.78
C ARG A 91 17.24 -5.62 25.13
N SER A 92 16.39 -4.95 25.92
CA SER A 92 15.95 -5.46 27.23
C SER A 92 15.13 -6.75 27.13
N HIS A 93 14.42 -6.96 26.02
CA HIS A 93 13.74 -8.21 25.67
C HIS A 93 14.69 -9.25 25.05
N GLY A 94 15.94 -8.91 24.81
CA GLY A 94 16.92 -9.76 24.13
C GLY A 94 16.58 -9.99 22.65
N ILE A 95 15.84 -9.05 22.04
CA ILE A 95 15.50 -9.10 20.62
C ILE A 95 16.73 -8.67 19.82
N ASP A 96 17.14 -9.51 18.87
CA ASP A 96 18.35 -9.32 18.09
C ASP A 96 18.09 -8.57 16.77
N ALA A 97 16.87 -8.68 16.21
CA ALA A 97 16.51 -8.07 14.93
C ALA A 97 15.01 -7.77 14.82
N LEU A 98 14.65 -6.86 13.91
CA LEU A 98 13.28 -6.38 13.71
C LEU A 98 12.87 -6.52 12.24
N VAL A 99 11.67 -7.08 12.02
CA VAL A 99 10.99 -7.02 10.72
C VAL A 99 9.91 -5.95 10.79
N VAL A 100 9.94 -5.02 9.84
CA VAL A 100 9.02 -3.89 9.75
C VAL A 100 8.18 -4.00 8.48
N ILE A 101 6.86 -4.15 8.63
CA ILE A 101 5.92 -4.25 7.51
C ILE A 101 5.20 -2.91 7.38
N GLY A 102 5.32 -2.24 6.24
CA GLY A 102 4.68 -0.96 5.99
C GLY A 102 5.22 -0.24 4.75
N GLY A 103 4.86 1.04 4.59
CA GLY A 103 5.33 1.89 3.50
C GLY A 103 6.58 2.69 3.86
N ASP A 104 6.90 3.71 3.04
CA ASP A 104 8.13 4.53 3.16
C ASP A 104 8.39 5.11 4.55
N GLY A 105 7.36 5.62 5.22
CA GLY A 105 7.50 6.15 6.57
C GLY A 105 7.93 5.09 7.58
N SER A 106 7.53 3.84 7.39
CA SER A 106 7.91 2.70 8.22
C SER A 106 9.36 2.28 7.95
N TYR A 107 9.76 2.33 6.67
CA TYR A 107 11.13 2.09 6.23
C TYR A 107 12.08 3.15 6.78
N MET A 108 11.67 4.42 6.78
CA MET A 108 12.46 5.49 7.40
C MET A 108 12.71 5.20 8.89
N GLY A 109 11.71 4.70 9.62
CA GLY A 109 11.88 4.30 11.01
C GLY A 109 12.86 3.13 11.17
N ALA A 110 12.79 2.11 10.32
CA ALA A 110 13.71 0.98 10.31
C ALA A 110 15.15 1.43 9.96
N LYS A 111 15.31 2.29 8.95
CA LYS A 111 16.57 2.91 8.58
C LYS A 111 17.23 3.60 9.77
N LEU A 112 16.48 4.49 10.44
CA LEU A 112 17.02 5.26 11.57
C LEU A 112 17.42 4.38 12.76
N LEU A 113 16.67 3.32 13.05
CA LEU A 113 17.07 2.33 14.06
C LEU A 113 18.38 1.61 13.67
N THR A 114 18.54 1.32 12.39
CA THR A 114 19.78 0.68 11.90
C THR A 114 20.97 1.63 11.94
N GLU A 115 20.83 2.87 11.44
CA GLU A 115 21.93 3.85 11.37
C GLU A 115 22.34 4.35 12.75
N GLU A 116 21.39 4.73 13.61
CA GLU A 116 21.65 5.37 14.89
C GLU A 116 22.03 4.38 16.00
N HIS A 117 21.48 3.17 15.93
CA HIS A 117 21.60 2.21 17.03
C HIS A 117 22.22 0.87 16.62
N GLY A 118 22.57 0.70 15.32
CA GLY A 118 23.12 -0.56 14.79
C GLY A 118 22.12 -1.73 14.93
N PHE A 119 20.80 -1.44 15.01
CA PHE A 119 19.80 -2.48 15.21
C PHE A 119 19.39 -3.09 13.86
N PRO A 120 19.61 -4.41 13.64
CA PRO A 120 19.31 -5.03 12.36
C PRO A 120 17.81 -4.97 12.06
N CYS A 121 17.42 -4.30 10.98
CA CYS A 121 16.04 -4.22 10.52
C CYS A 121 15.91 -4.75 9.10
N VAL A 122 14.79 -5.41 8.79
CA VAL A 122 14.38 -5.74 7.42
C VAL A 122 12.99 -5.21 7.17
N GLY A 123 12.82 -4.43 6.09
CA GLY A 123 11.55 -3.86 5.65
C GLY A 123 10.80 -4.79 4.69
N ILE A 124 9.46 -4.88 4.84
CA ILE A 124 8.56 -5.55 3.91
C ILE A 124 7.54 -4.54 3.41
N PRO A 125 7.37 -4.34 2.08
CA PRO A 125 6.49 -3.32 1.53
C PRO A 125 5.01 -3.70 1.71
N GLY A 126 4.33 -3.02 2.63
CA GLY A 126 2.90 -3.20 2.92
C GLY A 126 2.18 -1.86 2.82
N THR A 127 1.57 -1.60 1.67
CA THR A 127 0.76 -0.43 1.35
C THR A 127 -0.09 -0.71 0.12
N ILE A 128 -1.28 -0.12 0.03
CA ILE A 128 -2.12 -0.23 -1.17
C ILE A 128 -1.68 0.73 -2.28
N ASP A 129 -0.92 1.78 -1.94
CA ASP A 129 -0.58 2.88 -2.86
C ASP A 129 0.44 2.44 -3.93
N ASN A 130 1.14 1.32 -3.72
CA ASN A 130 2.20 0.79 -4.59
C ASN A 130 3.31 1.81 -4.86
N ASP A 131 3.60 2.67 -3.88
CA ASP A 131 4.49 3.83 -3.97
C ASP A 131 5.93 3.56 -3.47
N VAL A 132 6.20 2.35 -2.98
CA VAL A 132 7.52 1.96 -2.46
C VAL A 132 8.47 1.59 -3.61
N ALA A 133 9.66 2.19 -3.61
CA ALA A 133 10.68 1.90 -4.61
C ALA A 133 11.33 0.52 -4.41
N GLY A 134 11.88 -0.05 -5.49
CA GLY A 134 12.58 -1.34 -5.45
C GLY A 134 11.69 -2.58 -5.48
N THR A 135 10.40 -2.42 -5.72
CA THR A 135 9.45 -3.52 -5.88
C THR A 135 8.43 -3.22 -6.97
N ASP A 136 8.04 -4.23 -7.74
CA ASP A 136 6.96 -4.10 -8.73
C ASP A 136 5.59 -4.01 -8.06
N TYR A 137 5.40 -4.72 -6.94
CA TYR A 137 4.15 -4.78 -6.20
C TYR A 137 4.39 -4.68 -4.70
N THR A 138 3.52 -3.90 -4.04
CA THR A 138 3.41 -3.86 -2.58
C THR A 138 2.26 -4.74 -2.11
N ILE A 139 2.38 -5.27 -0.89
CA ILE A 139 1.33 -6.09 -0.28
C ILE A 139 0.10 -5.23 -0.02
N GLY A 140 -1.03 -5.65 -0.58
CA GLY A 140 -2.32 -4.97 -0.47
C GLY A 140 -2.76 -4.24 -1.73
N TYR A 141 -1.85 -3.97 -2.66
CA TYR A 141 -2.15 -3.27 -3.91
C TYR A 141 -3.16 -4.03 -4.77
N GLN A 142 -2.96 -5.32 -4.99
CA GLN A 142 -3.84 -6.11 -5.87
C GLN A 142 -5.25 -6.25 -5.28
N THR A 143 -5.38 -6.43 -3.99
CA THR A 143 -6.70 -6.47 -3.33
C THR A 143 -7.42 -5.12 -3.42
N ALA A 144 -6.68 -4.01 -3.24
CA ALA A 144 -7.25 -2.67 -3.39
C ALA A 144 -7.66 -2.38 -4.85
N LEU A 145 -6.89 -2.88 -5.82
CA LEU A 145 -7.22 -2.81 -7.24
C LEU A 145 -8.52 -3.56 -7.55
N GLU A 146 -8.68 -4.80 -7.08
CA GLU A 146 -9.92 -5.57 -7.24
C GLU A 146 -11.12 -4.84 -6.63
N THR A 147 -10.95 -4.23 -5.44
CA THR A 147 -12.00 -3.43 -4.79
C THR A 147 -12.38 -2.21 -5.63
N ALA A 148 -11.41 -1.52 -6.22
CA ALA A 148 -11.68 -0.36 -7.07
C ALA A 148 -12.37 -0.75 -8.37
N VAL A 149 -11.95 -1.84 -9.01
CA VAL A 149 -12.57 -2.37 -10.23
C VAL A 149 -14.00 -2.81 -9.96
N GLU A 150 -14.26 -3.55 -8.87
CA GLU A 150 -15.63 -3.95 -8.50
C GLU A 150 -16.55 -2.72 -8.29
N ALA A 151 -16.03 -1.66 -7.67
CA ALA A 151 -16.79 -0.42 -7.50
C ALA A 151 -17.08 0.27 -8.84
N ILE A 152 -16.11 0.30 -9.76
CA ILE A 152 -16.28 0.86 -11.11
C ILE A 152 -17.33 0.06 -11.89
N ASP A 153 -17.29 -1.27 -11.84
CA ASP A 153 -18.25 -2.13 -12.54
C ASP A 153 -19.68 -1.88 -12.06
N ARG A 154 -19.89 -1.81 -10.74
CA ARG A 154 -21.20 -1.48 -10.14
C ARG A 154 -21.69 -0.10 -10.55
N LEU A 155 -20.79 0.89 -10.61
CA LEU A 155 -21.13 2.24 -11.06
C LEU A 155 -21.42 2.29 -12.55
N ARG A 156 -20.75 1.48 -13.37
CA ARG A 156 -20.99 1.37 -14.80
C ARG A 156 -22.40 0.89 -15.10
N ASP A 157 -22.89 -0.12 -14.40
CA ASP A 157 -24.25 -0.65 -14.58
C ASP A 157 -25.30 0.45 -14.37
N THR A 158 -25.18 1.21 -13.28
CA THR A 158 -26.15 2.28 -12.98
C THR A 158 -25.94 3.50 -13.88
N SER A 159 -24.70 3.88 -14.21
CA SER A 159 -24.41 5.01 -15.10
C SER A 159 -24.93 4.77 -16.52
N SER A 160 -24.79 3.54 -17.03
CA SER A 160 -25.34 3.14 -18.31
C SER A 160 -26.86 3.19 -18.31
N SER A 161 -27.52 2.68 -17.27
CA SER A 161 -28.99 2.62 -17.16
C SER A 161 -29.61 4.01 -17.08
N HIS A 162 -28.97 4.95 -16.39
CA HIS A 162 -29.50 6.30 -16.16
C HIS A 162 -28.85 7.38 -17.02
N GLN A 163 -27.94 7.03 -17.92
CA GLN A 163 -27.22 7.96 -18.79
C GLN A 163 -26.48 9.05 -17.99
N ARG A 164 -25.75 8.62 -16.95
CA ARG A 164 -25.02 9.49 -16.02
C ARG A 164 -23.52 9.49 -16.28
N ILE A 165 -22.86 10.53 -15.76
CA ILE A 165 -21.40 10.58 -15.62
C ILE A 165 -21.06 10.25 -14.17
N SER A 166 -20.15 9.31 -13.96
CA SER A 166 -19.66 8.95 -12.62
C SER A 166 -18.19 9.31 -12.49
N ILE A 167 -17.85 10.01 -11.41
CA ILE A 167 -16.46 10.24 -10.99
C ILE A 167 -16.16 9.28 -9.85
N VAL A 168 -15.08 8.51 -9.96
CA VAL A 168 -14.62 7.57 -8.93
C VAL A 168 -13.28 8.05 -8.42
N GLU A 169 -13.25 8.54 -7.18
CA GLU A 169 -12.01 8.93 -6.52
C GLU A 169 -11.36 7.71 -5.87
N ILE A 170 -10.11 7.45 -6.24
CA ILE A 170 -9.32 6.28 -5.87
C ILE A 170 -8.13 6.73 -5.04
N MET A 171 -7.80 6.01 -3.98
CA MET A 171 -6.62 6.26 -3.15
C MET A 171 -5.32 6.05 -3.94
N GLY A 172 -4.22 6.54 -3.40
CA GLY A 172 -2.87 6.42 -4.00
C GLY A 172 -1.96 7.58 -3.63
N ARG A 173 -2.49 8.64 -2.98
CA ARG A 173 -1.78 9.88 -2.63
C ARG A 173 -1.13 10.53 -3.85
N HIS A 174 0.19 10.34 -4.00
CA HIS A 174 1.02 10.90 -5.07
C HIS A 174 1.47 9.82 -6.07
N CYS A 175 0.86 8.65 -6.03
CA CYS A 175 1.09 7.53 -6.94
C CYS A 175 -0.24 7.09 -7.56
N SER A 176 -0.37 7.25 -8.86
CA SER A 176 -1.60 6.92 -9.58
C SER A 176 -1.65 5.49 -10.11
N ASP A 177 -0.75 4.61 -9.68
CA ASP A 177 -0.71 3.22 -10.12
C ASP A 177 -2.06 2.51 -9.96
N LEU A 178 -2.69 2.73 -8.79
CA LEU A 178 -4.00 2.13 -8.49
C LEU A 178 -5.09 2.71 -9.38
N THR A 179 -5.10 4.04 -9.57
CA THR A 179 -6.08 4.73 -10.42
C THR A 179 -5.94 4.34 -11.88
N ILE A 180 -4.71 4.31 -12.41
CA ILE A 180 -4.46 3.95 -13.81
C ILE A 180 -4.87 2.50 -14.05
N SER A 181 -4.43 1.59 -13.17
CA SER A 181 -4.75 0.17 -13.31
C SER A 181 -6.25 -0.11 -13.18
N ALA A 182 -6.92 0.51 -12.20
CA ALA A 182 -8.36 0.36 -12.02
C ALA A 182 -9.15 0.99 -13.18
N GLY A 183 -8.72 2.15 -13.67
CA GLY A 183 -9.33 2.83 -14.79
C GLY A 183 -9.25 2.02 -16.08
N ILE A 184 -8.10 1.42 -16.36
CA ILE A 184 -7.92 0.53 -17.53
C ILE A 184 -8.76 -0.75 -17.36
N ALA A 185 -8.65 -1.42 -16.21
CA ALA A 185 -9.37 -2.67 -15.98
C ALA A 185 -10.89 -2.51 -15.96
N GLY A 186 -11.37 -1.40 -15.36
CA GLY A 186 -12.80 -1.05 -15.34
C GLY A 186 -13.28 -0.35 -16.62
N GLY A 187 -12.42 -0.09 -17.60
CA GLY A 187 -12.78 0.56 -18.87
C GLY A 187 -13.27 1.99 -18.70
N CYS A 188 -12.67 2.76 -17.79
CA CYS A 188 -13.00 4.17 -17.61
C CYS A 188 -12.66 4.98 -18.84
N GLU A 189 -13.53 5.92 -19.18
CA GLU A 189 -13.34 6.80 -20.33
C GLU A 189 -12.26 7.85 -20.09
N TYR A 190 -12.09 8.25 -18.84
CA TYR A 190 -11.09 9.27 -18.48
C TYR A 190 -10.35 8.80 -17.22
N ILE A 191 -9.03 8.93 -17.23
CA ILE A 191 -8.16 8.60 -16.11
C ILE A 191 -7.34 9.84 -15.76
N VAL A 192 -7.48 10.35 -14.54
CA VAL A 192 -6.79 11.55 -14.06
C VAL A 192 -5.75 11.13 -13.02
N ALA A 193 -4.49 11.25 -13.41
CA ALA A 193 -3.33 10.85 -12.61
C ALA A 193 -2.70 12.06 -11.89
N SER A 194 -2.19 11.85 -10.68
CA SER A 194 -1.58 12.91 -9.85
C SER A 194 -0.20 13.36 -10.33
N GLU A 195 0.47 12.55 -11.15
CA GLU A 195 1.79 12.85 -11.71
C GLU A 195 1.72 13.72 -12.96
N VAL A 196 0.52 13.95 -13.48
CA VAL A 196 0.28 14.82 -14.64
C VAL A 196 -0.49 16.06 -14.19
N GLU A 197 -0.13 17.22 -14.73
CA GLU A 197 -0.86 18.47 -14.44
C GLU A 197 -2.33 18.33 -14.83
N PHE A 198 -3.22 18.48 -13.86
CA PHE A 198 -4.66 18.35 -14.10
C PHE A 198 -5.24 19.60 -14.73
N ASN A 199 -5.66 19.50 -15.97
CA ASN A 199 -6.41 20.54 -16.68
C ASN A 199 -7.90 20.25 -16.67
N ARG A 200 -8.61 20.88 -15.71
CA ARG A 200 -10.06 20.70 -15.52
C ARG A 200 -10.86 21.10 -16.76
N GLU A 201 -10.52 22.22 -17.38
CA GLU A 201 -11.24 22.73 -18.56
C GLU A 201 -11.10 21.76 -19.75
N GLU A 202 -9.92 21.22 -19.95
CA GLU A 202 -9.67 20.24 -20.99
C GLU A 202 -10.49 18.97 -20.80
N LEU A 203 -10.53 18.44 -19.57
CA LEU A 203 -11.36 17.28 -19.24
C LEU A 203 -12.84 17.54 -19.56
N ILE A 204 -13.38 18.68 -19.14
CA ILE A 204 -14.79 19.03 -19.40
C ILE A 204 -15.04 19.13 -20.91
N GLN A 205 -14.16 19.78 -21.67
CA GLN A 205 -14.28 19.88 -23.13
C GLN A 205 -14.21 18.51 -23.82
N GLN A 206 -13.39 17.58 -23.34
CA GLN A 206 -13.33 16.21 -23.86
C GLN A 206 -14.66 15.48 -23.61
N ILE A 207 -15.24 15.64 -22.44
CA ILE A 207 -16.57 15.07 -22.10
C ILE A 207 -17.66 15.68 -22.98
N GLU A 208 -17.69 17.01 -23.14
CA GLU A 208 -18.64 17.72 -24.02
C GLU A 208 -18.59 17.16 -25.45
N ARG A 209 -17.39 17.02 -26.01
CA ARG A 209 -17.19 16.45 -27.36
C ARG A 209 -17.70 15.01 -27.46
N SER A 210 -17.49 14.21 -26.42
CA SER A 210 -17.95 12.81 -26.40
C SER A 210 -19.48 12.72 -26.36
N ILE A 211 -20.12 13.57 -25.57
CA ILE A 211 -21.59 13.66 -25.50
C ILE A 211 -22.18 14.11 -26.84
N ILE A 212 -21.59 15.12 -27.48
CA ILE A 212 -22.01 15.59 -28.82
C ILE A 212 -21.92 14.44 -29.84
N LYS A 213 -20.91 13.58 -29.74
CA LYS A 213 -20.75 12.40 -30.59
C LYS A 213 -21.73 11.25 -30.27
N GLY A 214 -22.62 11.43 -29.29
CA GLY A 214 -23.67 10.47 -28.94
C GLY A 214 -23.33 9.57 -27.75
N LYS A 215 -22.24 9.81 -27.02
CA LYS A 215 -21.96 9.08 -25.79
C LYS A 215 -22.97 9.47 -24.72
N ARG A 216 -23.54 8.50 -24.00
CA ARG A 216 -24.66 8.74 -23.07
C ARG A 216 -24.24 8.64 -21.60
N HIS A 217 -23.10 8.02 -21.30
CA HIS A 217 -22.57 7.86 -19.96
C HIS A 217 -21.04 7.83 -20.02
N ALA A 218 -20.39 8.14 -18.93
CA ALA A 218 -18.93 8.04 -18.80
C ALA A 218 -18.54 7.77 -17.36
N ILE A 219 -17.41 7.11 -17.16
CA ILE A 219 -16.77 6.95 -15.87
C ILE A 219 -15.39 7.63 -15.92
N ILE A 220 -15.14 8.46 -14.91
CA ILE A 220 -13.89 9.17 -14.71
C ILE A 220 -13.21 8.57 -13.47
N ALA A 221 -12.07 7.91 -13.63
CA ALA A 221 -11.23 7.52 -12.51
C ALA A 221 -10.26 8.66 -12.19
N ILE A 222 -10.21 9.10 -10.94
CA ILE A 222 -9.35 10.20 -10.51
C ILE A 222 -8.61 9.83 -9.22
N THR A 223 -7.32 10.12 -9.18
CA THR A 223 -6.52 9.92 -7.95
C THR A 223 -6.93 10.94 -6.89
N GLU A 224 -6.98 10.53 -5.63
CA GLU A 224 -7.27 11.41 -4.50
C GLU A 224 -6.35 12.63 -4.44
N LEU A 225 -6.77 13.70 -3.77
CA LEU A 225 -6.01 14.94 -3.56
C LEU A 225 -5.80 15.84 -4.79
N ILE A 226 -6.27 15.48 -5.97
CA ILE A 226 -6.13 16.31 -7.18
C ILE A 226 -7.07 17.51 -7.13
N CYS A 227 -8.35 17.29 -6.77
CA CYS A 227 -9.34 18.35 -6.65
C CYS A 227 -10.53 17.92 -5.77
N ASP A 228 -11.43 18.85 -5.46
CA ASP A 228 -12.73 18.51 -4.90
C ASP A 228 -13.60 17.88 -5.99
N VAL A 229 -13.77 16.55 -5.93
CA VAL A 229 -14.52 15.77 -6.92
C VAL A 229 -16.03 16.07 -6.88
N ASN A 230 -16.57 16.53 -5.76
CA ASN A 230 -17.98 16.94 -5.68
C ASN A 230 -18.20 18.28 -6.39
N ALA A 231 -17.24 19.21 -6.27
CA ALA A 231 -17.27 20.47 -7.02
C ALA A 231 -17.09 20.21 -8.53
N LEU A 232 -16.16 19.33 -8.90
CA LEU A 232 -15.94 18.90 -10.29
C LEU A 232 -17.24 18.27 -10.88
N ALA A 233 -17.91 17.40 -10.14
CA ALA A 233 -19.16 16.77 -10.59
C ALA A 233 -20.26 17.81 -10.90
N LYS A 234 -20.45 18.80 -10.03
CA LYS A 234 -21.43 19.88 -10.25
C LYS A 234 -21.09 20.72 -11.48
N GLU A 235 -19.81 21.00 -11.70
CA GLU A 235 -19.34 21.78 -12.86
C GLU A 235 -19.56 21.02 -14.16
N ILE A 236 -19.23 19.74 -14.22
CA ILE A 236 -19.52 18.88 -15.38
C ILE A 236 -21.02 18.84 -15.64
N GLU A 237 -21.84 18.57 -14.63
CA GLU A 237 -23.30 18.53 -14.77
C GLU A 237 -23.87 19.82 -15.35
N ALA A 238 -23.39 20.98 -14.87
CA ALA A 238 -23.83 22.29 -15.34
C ALA A 238 -23.44 22.55 -16.81
N ARG A 239 -22.30 22.05 -17.24
CA ARG A 239 -21.75 22.27 -18.59
C ARG A 239 -22.31 21.31 -19.63
N VAL A 240 -22.43 20.03 -19.27
CA VAL A 240 -22.79 18.94 -20.21
C VAL A 240 -24.29 18.62 -20.19
N GLY A 241 -25.02 19.04 -19.14
CA GLY A 241 -26.44 18.74 -18.99
C GLY A 241 -26.74 17.28 -18.65
N HIS A 242 -25.75 16.49 -18.25
CA HIS A 242 -25.89 15.11 -17.79
C HIS A 242 -25.70 15.03 -16.28
N GLU A 243 -26.60 14.34 -15.59
CA GLU A 243 -26.44 14.10 -14.16
C GLU A 243 -25.06 13.51 -13.86
N THR A 244 -24.30 14.16 -12.99
CA THR A 244 -22.93 13.75 -12.65
C THR A 244 -22.80 13.51 -11.16
N ARG A 245 -22.25 12.38 -10.77
CA ARG A 245 -22.08 11.99 -9.36
C ARG A 245 -20.65 11.59 -9.08
N ALA A 246 -20.14 12.02 -7.92
CA ALA A 246 -18.85 11.60 -7.40
C ALA A 246 -19.03 10.49 -6.36
N THR A 247 -18.18 9.48 -6.43
CA THR A 247 -18.05 8.40 -5.46
C THR A 247 -16.62 8.37 -4.97
N ILE A 248 -16.41 8.65 -3.69
CA ILE A 248 -15.11 8.61 -3.04
C ILE A 248 -14.97 7.23 -2.40
N LEU A 249 -14.08 6.38 -2.93
CA LEU A 249 -13.90 5.03 -2.39
C LEU A 249 -13.27 5.06 -0.99
N GLY A 250 -12.25 5.89 -0.80
CA GLY A 250 -11.63 6.08 0.51
C GLY A 250 -11.16 4.76 1.15
N HIS A 251 -11.33 4.64 2.46
CA HIS A 251 -10.79 3.55 3.27
C HIS A 251 -11.36 2.15 3.00
N ILE A 252 -12.45 1.99 2.21
CA ILE A 252 -12.90 0.64 1.81
C ILE A 252 -11.83 -0.10 1.01
N GLN A 253 -10.94 0.62 0.33
CA GLN A 253 -9.81 0.06 -0.43
C GLN A 253 -8.71 -0.53 0.46
N ARG A 254 -8.68 -0.19 1.76
CA ARG A 254 -7.71 -0.73 2.73
C ARG A 254 -8.19 -2.01 3.40
N GLY A 255 -9.48 -2.30 3.31
CA GLY A 255 -10.13 -3.41 3.98
C GLY A 255 -10.33 -4.62 3.06
N GLY A 256 -11.00 -5.60 3.62
CA GLY A 256 -11.43 -6.80 2.90
C GLY A 256 -10.46 -7.97 3.02
N THR A 257 -10.93 -9.10 2.54
CA THR A 257 -10.17 -10.34 2.48
C THR A 257 -9.09 -10.23 1.41
N PRO A 258 -7.79 -10.41 1.75
CA PRO A 258 -6.73 -10.32 0.75
C PRO A 258 -6.92 -11.35 -0.37
N CYS A 259 -6.72 -10.92 -1.60
CA CYS A 259 -6.73 -11.80 -2.77
C CYS A 259 -5.58 -12.83 -2.72
N ALA A 260 -5.62 -13.83 -3.58
CA ALA A 260 -4.59 -14.87 -3.60
C ALA A 260 -3.18 -14.30 -3.84
N PHE A 261 -3.07 -13.29 -4.70
CA PHE A 261 -1.79 -12.65 -5.00
C PHE A 261 -1.16 -12.04 -3.75
N ASP A 262 -1.89 -11.20 -3.00
CA ASP A 262 -1.36 -10.53 -1.81
C ASP A 262 -1.04 -11.51 -0.67
N ARG A 263 -1.79 -12.62 -0.55
CA ARG A 263 -1.45 -13.70 0.40
C ARG A 263 -0.15 -14.40 0.05
N ILE A 264 0.06 -14.71 -1.23
CA ILE A 264 1.27 -15.36 -1.72
C ILE A 264 2.46 -14.41 -1.59
N LEU A 265 2.30 -13.16 -2.05
CA LEU A 265 3.34 -12.13 -1.99
C LEU A 265 3.78 -11.88 -0.54
N GLY A 266 2.83 -11.65 0.37
CA GLY A 266 3.11 -11.44 1.78
C GLY A 266 3.81 -12.64 2.41
N SER A 267 3.35 -13.87 2.12
CA SER A 267 4.00 -15.09 2.63
C SER A 267 5.44 -15.24 2.13
N ARG A 268 5.67 -15.03 0.82
CA ARG A 268 7.01 -15.10 0.21
C ARG A 268 7.97 -14.05 0.78
N MET A 269 7.52 -12.80 0.86
CA MET A 269 8.34 -11.70 1.42
C MET A 269 8.62 -11.90 2.91
N GLY A 270 7.65 -12.43 3.67
CA GLY A 270 7.83 -12.74 5.09
C GLY A 270 8.91 -13.79 5.34
N VAL A 271 8.92 -14.87 4.54
CA VAL A 271 9.98 -15.90 4.61
C VAL A 271 11.33 -15.30 4.22
N TYR A 272 11.39 -14.60 3.11
CA TYR A 272 12.63 -14.03 2.60
C TYR A 272 13.26 -13.00 3.55
N ALA A 273 12.45 -12.23 4.27
CA ALA A 273 12.94 -11.31 5.29
C ALA A 273 13.66 -12.04 6.45
N VAL A 274 13.16 -13.21 6.85
CA VAL A 274 13.83 -14.05 7.86
C VAL A 274 15.14 -14.62 7.31
N ASP A 275 15.14 -15.10 6.06
CA ASP A 275 16.37 -15.62 5.42
C ASP A 275 17.46 -14.56 5.36
N LEU A 276 17.13 -13.29 5.06
CA LEU A 276 18.07 -12.18 5.06
C LEU A 276 18.67 -11.95 6.46
N LEU A 277 17.83 -11.96 7.49
CA LEU A 277 18.29 -11.81 8.88
C LEU A 277 19.24 -12.95 9.29
N LEU A 278 18.93 -14.19 8.93
CA LEU A 278 19.80 -15.35 9.20
C LEU A 278 21.14 -15.28 8.47
N GLN A 279 21.17 -14.64 7.30
CA GLN A 279 22.41 -14.35 6.56
C GLN A 279 23.19 -13.15 7.13
N GLY A 280 22.71 -12.53 8.22
CA GLY A 280 23.32 -11.33 8.82
C GLY A 280 23.05 -10.04 8.04
N LYS A 281 22.10 -10.05 7.13
CA LYS A 281 21.71 -8.90 6.30
C LYS A 281 20.63 -8.06 7.00
N GLY A 282 21.03 -7.24 7.98
CA GLY A 282 20.21 -6.17 8.52
C GLY A 282 20.40 -4.86 7.74
N GLY A 283 19.37 -3.99 7.71
CA GLY A 283 19.40 -2.73 6.96
C GLY A 283 18.89 -2.85 5.51
N TYR A 284 18.18 -3.93 5.20
CA TYR A 284 17.63 -4.19 3.86
C TYR A 284 16.11 -4.10 3.85
N CYS A 285 15.54 -3.84 2.67
CA CYS A 285 14.12 -4.02 2.38
C CYS A 285 13.96 -5.09 1.29
N VAL A 286 12.91 -5.89 1.41
CA VAL A 286 12.56 -6.90 0.43
C VAL A 286 11.65 -6.31 -0.65
N GLY A 287 11.69 -6.88 -1.85
CA GLY A 287 10.82 -6.54 -2.95
C GLY A 287 10.60 -7.73 -3.87
N ILE A 288 9.83 -7.51 -4.91
CA ILE A 288 9.67 -8.44 -6.03
C ILE A 288 9.93 -7.67 -7.33
N GLN A 289 10.75 -8.21 -8.20
CA GLN A 289 11.02 -7.68 -9.54
C GLN A 289 11.03 -8.82 -10.54
N ASN A 290 10.24 -8.70 -11.62
CA ASN A 290 10.11 -9.76 -12.61
C ASN A 290 9.82 -11.15 -11.97
N GLU A 291 8.87 -11.18 -11.02
CA GLU A 291 8.46 -12.36 -10.23
C GLU A 291 9.54 -12.95 -9.30
N GLN A 292 10.73 -12.39 -9.26
CA GLN A 292 11.83 -12.80 -8.38
C GLN A 292 11.86 -11.94 -7.12
N LEU A 293 12.10 -12.59 -5.97
CA LEU A 293 12.34 -11.87 -4.73
C LEU A 293 13.72 -11.20 -4.79
N VAL A 294 13.73 -9.92 -4.49
CA VAL A 294 14.94 -9.09 -4.44
C VAL A 294 15.09 -8.41 -3.09
N HIS A 295 16.24 -7.87 -2.79
CA HIS A 295 16.44 -7.01 -1.64
C HIS A 295 17.35 -5.85 -2.00
N HIS A 296 17.07 -4.71 -1.40
CA HIS A 296 17.86 -3.49 -1.58
C HIS A 296 18.30 -2.98 -0.21
N ASP A 297 19.41 -2.28 -0.18
CA ASP A 297 19.78 -1.50 1.00
C ASP A 297 18.64 -0.50 1.28
N ILE A 298 18.15 -0.43 2.51
CA ILE A 298 16.98 0.38 2.88
C ILE A 298 17.27 1.88 2.73
N ILE A 299 18.53 2.29 2.90
CA ILE A 299 18.98 3.68 2.75
C ILE A 299 18.95 4.05 1.26
N ASP A 300 19.48 3.14 0.43
CA ASP A 300 19.50 3.32 -1.02
C ASP A 300 18.07 3.35 -1.60
N ALA A 301 17.22 2.43 -1.15
CA ALA A 301 15.83 2.37 -1.57
C ALA A 301 15.06 3.68 -1.28
N ILE A 302 15.26 4.26 -0.10
CA ILE A 302 14.59 5.52 0.29
C ILE A 302 15.17 6.74 -0.43
N ASN A 303 16.50 6.82 -0.56
CA ASN A 303 17.18 8.04 -1.00
C ASN A 303 17.38 8.11 -2.52
N ASN A 304 17.70 6.99 -3.16
CA ASN A 304 18.21 6.95 -4.53
C ASN A 304 17.27 6.29 -5.52
N MET A 305 16.52 5.28 -5.08
CA MET A 305 15.56 4.64 -5.96
C MET A 305 14.30 5.49 -6.14
N ARG A 306 13.69 5.38 -7.29
CA ARG A 306 12.40 6.03 -7.60
C ARG A 306 11.49 5.00 -8.23
N ARG A 307 10.22 5.13 -7.93
CA ARG A 307 9.19 4.40 -8.66
C ARG A 307 8.94 5.11 -9.99
N GLU A 308 8.88 4.34 -11.05
CA GLU A 308 8.56 4.86 -12.36
C GLU A 308 7.04 5.09 -12.51
N PHE A 309 6.67 6.25 -13.02
CA PHE A 309 5.29 6.56 -13.38
C PHE A 309 4.89 5.77 -14.64
N LYS A 310 3.73 5.16 -14.63
CA LYS A 310 3.20 4.38 -15.76
C LYS A 310 2.62 5.27 -16.88
N ALA A 311 3.44 6.17 -17.41
CA ALA A 311 3.04 7.10 -18.44
C ALA A 311 2.57 6.41 -19.73
N ASP A 312 3.20 5.29 -20.09
CA ASP A 312 2.84 4.47 -21.23
C ASP A 312 1.46 3.81 -21.08
N TRP A 313 1.10 3.37 -19.87
CA TRP A 313 -0.22 2.83 -19.58
C TRP A 313 -1.30 3.91 -19.64
N LEU A 314 -1.00 5.11 -19.12
CA LEU A 314 -1.93 6.24 -19.22
C LEU A 314 -2.15 6.64 -20.68
N ALA A 315 -1.09 6.77 -21.48
CA ALA A 315 -1.18 7.04 -22.90
C ALA A 315 -1.89 5.93 -23.69
N MET A 316 -1.68 4.66 -23.30
CA MET A 316 -2.40 3.54 -23.88
C MET A 316 -3.90 3.64 -23.60
N SER A 317 -4.30 4.05 -22.39
CA SER A 317 -5.71 4.15 -21.99
C SER A 317 -6.51 5.09 -22.89
N GLU A 318 -5.90 6.18 -23.38
CA GLU A 318 -6.52 7.13 -24.31
C GLU A 318 -6.95 6.48 -25.64
N ARG A 319 -6.40 5.33 -25.99
CA ARG A 319 -6.70 4.58 -27.22
C ARG A 319 -7.78 3.53 -27.04
N LEU A 320 -8.25 3.32 -25.80
CA LEU A 320 -9.21 2.27 -25.46
C LEU A 320 -10.68 2.74 -25.46
N TYR A 321 -10.93 4.04 -25.66
CA TYR A 321 -12.28 4.60 -25.70
C TYR A 321 -12.54 5.53 -26.89
#